data_65a783def47d3dfab4c4e30a423b9def
#
_entry.id   65a783def47d3dfab4c4e30a423b9def
#
_cell.length_a   1.000
_cell.length_b   1.000
_cell.length_c   1.000
_cell.angle_alpha   90.00
_cell.angle_beta   90.00
_cell.angle_gamma   90.00
#
_symmetry.space_group_name_H-M   'P 1'
#
loop_
_entity.id
_entity.type
_entity.pdbx_description
1 polymer ?
#
loop_
_entity_poly.entity_id
_entity_poly.type
_entity_poly.pdbx_seq_one_letter_code
_entity_poly.pdbx_strand_id
1 'polypeptide(L)'
;MPLSPILDELGTYPFARLDEAKRRVAARGVRVLDFGMGDPGEPTAAFIREALADGIRETMGYPRAHGLPELRQAIAAWCERRFGVALDPEREVIPTLGAKEAIFSFAQVVLDPDRGKDLVVTTEPGYPVAERGARFAGAEVLQLPLLERNGFLPDLDAVDPALWRRAAVVWVNYPNNPTGATAPLALYERLVALAAEHDFLVASDEAYSELWFDEPPVSALQAPERTRLVVFNSLSKRSSMTGYRSGFVAGSPEVINALRVFRPSVGTAPQEFVQRASIAAWSDEGHVREARERYGRKRAVLLDVLARKTCRVAGSRATMYLWVEVPGGEPSDAFAARLLEHGVVVAPGSYLGPSGEGYVRFALVPAEEECRLAARVLEEVL
;
A
#
# COMPACT_ATOMS: atom_id res chain seq x y z
N MET A 1 34.91 -0.36 2.18
CA MET A 1 34.41 -1.59 1.52
C MET A 1 33.50 -1.16 0.38
N PRO A 2 33.64 -1.66 -0.84
CA PRO A 2 32.77 -1.25 -1.94
C PRO A 2 31.37 -1.83 -1.73
N LEU A 3 30.43 -0.99 -1.31
CA LEU A 3 29.00 -1.30 -1.25
C LEU A 3 28.31 -0.66 -2.46
N SER A 4 27.08 -1.08 -2.73
CA SER A 4 26.28 -0.47 -3.80
C SER A 4 26.04 1.01 -3.52
N PRO A 5 26.32 1.92 -4.47
CA PRO A 5 26.12 3.36 -4.30
C PRO A 5 24.65 3.74 -4.06
N ILE A 6 23.71 2.89 -4.47
CA ILE A 6 22.27 3.06 -4.20
C ILE A 6 21.98 3.20 -2.70
N LEU A 7 22.75 2.51 -1.83
CA LEU A 7 22.55 2.59 -0.38
C LEU A 7 22.82 4.00 0.15
N ASP A 8 23.80 4.69 -0.43
CA ASP A 8 24.13 6.08 -0.07
C ASP A 8 23.08 7.05 -0.65
N GLU A 9 22.62 6.83 -1.88
CA GLU A 9 21.59 7.64 -2.54
C GLU A 9 20.24 7.57 -1.83
N LEU A 10 19.82 6.38 -1.40
CA LEU A 10 18.54 6.17 -0.71
C LEU A 10 18.54 6.69 0.73
N GLY A 11 19.73 6.86 1.33
CA GLY A 11 19.90 7.38 2.67
C GLY A 11 19.13 6.61 3.76
N THR A 12 19.04 7.24 4.94
CA THR A 12 18.28 6.68 6.06
C THR A 12 16.78 6.74 5.78
N TYR A 13 16.09 5.63 6.00
CA TYR A 13 14.63 5.57 5.86
C TYR A 13 13.96 6.63 6.78
N PRO A 14 13.13 7.55 6.24
CA PRO A 14 12.65 8.72 6.99
C PRO A 14 11.95 8.37 8.31
N PHE A 15 11.23 7.25 8.36
CA PHE A 15 10.53 6.80 9.57
C PHE A 15 11.47 6.37 10.72
N ALA A 16 12.74 6.04 10.44
CA ALA A 16 13.70 5.74 11.50
C ALA A 16 14.02 6.98 12.36
N ARG A 17 14.02 8.17 11.76
CA ARG A 17 14.18 9.44 12.49
C ARG A 17 12.98 9.72 13.38
N LEU A 18 11.77 9.38 12.92
CA LEU A 18 10.54 9.53 13.70
C LEU A 18 10.57 8.62 14.94
N ASP A 19 11.07 7.38 14.81
CA ASP A 19 11.19 6.44 15.94
C ASP A 19 12.18 6.93 17.01
N GLU A 20 13.26 7.58 16.62
CA GLU A 20 14.19 8.18 17.56
C GLU A 20 13.56 9.37 18.28
N ALA A 21 12.85 10.24 17.57
CA ALA A 21 12.16 11.38 18.15
C ALA A 21 11.07 10.94 19.14
N LYS A 22 10.28 9.90 18.83
CA LYS A 22 9.31 9.29 19.76
C LYS A 22 9.96 8.84 21.06
N ARG A 23 11.09 8.12 20.97
CA ARG A 23 11.82 7.65 22.16
C ARG A 23 12.26 8.80 23.07
N ARG A 24 12.75 9.90 22.49
CA ARG A 24 13.16 11.10 23.25
C ARG A 24 11.98 11.74 24.02
N VAL A 25 10.83 11.85 23.36
CA VAL A 25 9.62 12.44 23.98
C VAL A 25 9.08 11.52 25.08
N ALA A 26 9.00 10.22 24.83
CA ALA A 26 8.57 9.23 25.83
C ALA A 26 9.48 9.22 27.07
N ALA A 27 10.80 9.39 26.91
CA ALA A 27 11.76 9.47 28.01
C ALA A 27 11.53 10.67 28.96
N ARG A 28 10.80 11.71 28.51
CA ARG A 28 10.37 12.86 29.32
C ARG A 28 9.04 12.64 30.07
N GLY A 29 8.48 11.42 30.00
CA GLY A 29 7.22 11.06 30.63
C GLY A 29 5.96 11.46 29.83
N VAL A 30 6.10 11.94 28.60
CA VAL A 30 4.97 12.26 27.72
C VAL A 30 4.40 10.97 27.13
N ARG A 31 3.09 10.79 27.26
CA ARG A 31 2.39 9.65 26.62
C ARG A 31 2.38 9.83 25.11
N VAL A 32 2.93 8.87 24.39
CA VAL A 32 2.99 8.87 22.93
C VAL A 32 1.76 8.18 22.34
N LEU A 33 1.05 8.88 21.47
CA LEU A 33 -0.10 8.43 20.68
C LEU A 33 0.35 8.39 19.21
N ASP A 34 0.64 7.18 18.70
CA ASP A 34 1.37 7.02 17.43
C ASP A 34 0.44 6.83 16.23
N PHE A 35 0.19 7.91 15.50
CA PHE A 35 -0.47 7.94 14.18
C PHE A 35 0.54 8.02 13.02
N GLY A 36 1.83 7.86 13.27
CA GLY A 36 2.88 7.97 12.23
C GLY A 36 3.01 6.71 11.37
N MET A 37 2.97 5.53 12.01
CA MET A 37 3.15 4.26 11.33
C MET A 37 1.82 3.64 10.92
N GLY A 38 1.71 3.19 9.68
CA GLY A 38 0.52 2.52 9.16
C GLY A 38 0.51 1.00 9.42
N ASP A 39 0.72 0.58 10.67
CA ASP A 39 0.69 -0.83 11.07
C ASP A 39 -0.53 -1.10 11.95
N PRO A 40 -1.57 -1.84 11.45
CA PRO A 40 -2.77 -2.14 12.22
C PRO A 40 -2.46 -2.73 13.61
N GLY A 41 -2.90 -2.05 14.67
CA GLY A 41 -2.77 -2.49 16.05
C GLY A 41 -3.88 -3.45 16.51
N GLU A 42 -4.87 -3.68 15.68
CA GLU A 42 -6.02 -4.53 15.99
C GLU A 42 -5.65 -6.02 15.90
N PRO A 43 -6.20 -6.87 16.76
CA PRO A 43 -5.91 -8.30 16.69
C PRO A 43 -6.44 -8.91 15.39
N THR A 44 -5.67 -9.83 14.81
CA THR A 44 -6.16 -10.73 13.77
C THR A 44 -7.33 -11.56 14.32
N ALA A 45 -8.38 -11.76 13.54
CA ALA A 45 -9.57 -12.50 13.97
C ALA A 45 -9.23 -13.93 14.45
N ALA A 46 -9.98 -14.42 15.46
CA ALA A 46 -9.68 -15.69 16.13
C ALA A 46 -9.63 -16.86 15.15
N PHE A 47 -10.62 -17.00 14.29
CA PHE A 47 -10.69 -18.09 13.31
C PHE A 47 -9.50 -18.13 12.34
N ILE A 48 -8.89 -16.95 12.02
CA ILE A 48 -7.66 -16.88 11.19
C ILE A 48 -6.46 -17.39 11.98
N ARG A 49 -6.36 -17.04 13.26
CA ARG A 49 -5.28 -17.52 14.16
C ARG A 49 -5.39 -19.01 14.41
N GLU A 50 -6.59 -19.53 14.56
CA GLU A 50 -6.90 -20.96 14.69
C GLU A 50 -6.50 -21.71 13.42
N ALA A 51 -6.91 -21.22 12.23
CA ALA A 51 -6.50 -21.82 10.96
C ALA A 51 -4.97 -21.82 10.75
N LEU A 52 -4.26 -20.83 11.28
CA LEU A 52 -2.79 -20.83 11.28
C LEU A 52 -2.25 -21.93 12.17
N ALA A 53 -2.75 -22.06 13.40
CA ALA A 53 -2.30 -23.06 14.36
C ALA A 53 -2.58 -24.48 13.84
N ASP A 54 -3.75 -24.71 13.27
CA ASP A 54 -4.14 -25.99 12.66
C ASP A 54 -3.31 -26.34 11.42
N GLY A 55 -2.75 -25.32 10.77
CA GLY A 55 -1.87 -25.48 9.62
C GLY A 55 -0.45 -25.91 9.97
N ILE A 56 -0.05 -25.84 11.25
CA ILE A 56 1.28 -26.25 11.70
C ILE A 56 1.30 -27.77 11.86
N ARG A 57 2.20 -28.43 11.13
CA ARG A 57 2.39 -29.89 11.18
C ARG A 57 3.70 -30.22 11.86
N GLU A 58 3.81 -31.44 12.35
CA GLU A 58 5.03 -31.96 12.95
C GLU A 58 6.23 -31.89 11.99
N THR A 59 5.99 -32.13 10.70
CA THR A 59 7.00 -31.99 9.64
C THR A 59 6.53 -31.04 8.55
N MET A 60 7.33 -30.02 8.26
CA MET A 60 7.07 -29.00 7.25
C MET A 60 8.17 -29.02 6.20
N GLY A 61 7.82 -29.24 4.94
CA GLY A 61 8.73 -29.13 3.80
C GLY A 61 8.85 -27.68 3.29
N TYR A 62 9.72 -27.49 2.29
CA TYR A 62 9.78 -26.20 1.58
C TYR A 62 8.44 -25.87 0.93
N PRO A 63 7.90 -24.67 1.14
CA PRO A 63 6.66 -24.25 0.47
C PRO A 63 6.91 -24.06 -1.03
N ARG A 64 5.88 -24.35 -1.83
CA ARG A 64 5.94 -24.10 -3.27
C ARG A 64 5.79 -22.61 -3.55
N ALA A 65 6.63 -22.05 -4.41
CA ALA A 65 6.62 -20.63 -4.74
C ALA A 65 5.30 -20.15 -5.39
N HIS A 66 4.58 -21.01 -6.10
CA HIS A 66 3.26 -20.72 -6.67
C HIS A 66 2.09 -20.96 -5.68
N GLY A 67 2.39 -21.36 -4.45
CA GLY A 67 1.42 -21.53 -3.37
C GLY A 67 0.48 -22.74 -3.51
N LEU A 68 -0.39 -22.91 -2.52
CA LEU A 68 -1.40 -23.96 -2.52
C LEU A 68 -2.48 -23.67 -3.58
N PRO A 69 -2.98 -24.69 -4.30
CA PRO A 69 -4.12 -24.53 -5.21
C PRO A 69 -5.34 -23.93 -4.51
N GLU A 70 -5.65 -24.38 -3.29
CA GLU A 70 -6.77 -23.92 -2.49
C GLU A 70 -6.67 -22.43 -2.16
N LEU A 71 -5.46 -21.90 -1.94
CA LEU A 71 -5.26 -20.46 -1.71
C LEU A 71 -5.52 -19.66 -2.98
N ARG A 72 -5.01 -20.12 -4.14
CA ARG A 72 -5.26 -19.44 -5.41
C ARG A 72 -6.75 -19.44 -5.77
N GLN A 73 -7.45 -20.54 -5.51
CA GLN A 73 -8.90 -20.65 -5.67
C GLN A 73 -9.66 -19.68 -4.73
N ALA A 74 -9.25 -19.58 -3.46
CA ALA A 74 -9.86 -18.66 -2.51
C ALA A 74 -9.68 -17.19 -2.93
N ILE A 75 -8.49 -16.83 -3.44
CA ILE A 75 -8.18 -15.50 -3.98
C ILE A 75 -9.05 -15.21 -5.22
N ALA A 76 -9.10 -16.12 -6.20
CA ALA A 76 -9.91 -15.97 -7.41
C ALA A 76 -11.39 -15.81 -7.08
N ALA A 77 -11.92 -16.64 -6.18
CA ALA A 77 -13.30 -16.55 -5.71
C ALA A 77 -13.58 -15.24 -4.97
N TRP A 78 -12.61 -14.69 -4.22
CA TRP A 78 -12.72 -13.38 -3.61
C TRP A 78 -12.79 -12.26 -4.66
N CYS A 79 -11.92 -12.29 -5.67
CA CYS A 79 -11.93 -11.31 -6.77
C CYS A 79 -13.29 -11.33 -7.50
N GLU A 80 -13.84 -12.52 -7.74
CA GLU A 80 -15.16 -12.66 -8.38
C GLU A 80 -16.28 -12.07 -7.51
N ARG A 81 -16.34 -12.43 -6.20
CA ARG A 81 -17.34 -11.88 -5.28
C ARG A 81 -17.25 -10.38 -5.12
N ARG A 82 -16.01 -9.85 -5.06
CA ARG A 82 -15.77 -8.44 -4.71
C ARG A 82 -15.84 -7.50 -5.91
N PHE A 83 -15.31 -7.92 -7.05
CA PHE A 83 -15.14 -7.10 -8.25
C PHE A 83 -15.93 -7.61 -9.47
N GLY A 84 -16.56 -8.76 -9.38
CA GLY A 84 -17.22 -9.40 -10.52
C GLY A 84 -16.25 -9.90 -11.59
N VAL A 85 -15.00 -10.17 -11.23
CA VAL A 85 -13.93 -10.57 -12.16
C VAL A 85 -13.56 -12.02 -11.93
N ALA A 86 -13.89 -12.88 -12.91
CA ALA A 86 -13.42 -14.26 -12.93
C ALA A 86 -11.94 -14.33 -13.33
N LEU A 87 -11.15 -15.06 -12.55
CA LEU A 87 -9.73 -15.33 -12.78
C LEU A 87 -9.48 -16.83 -12.83
N ASP A 88 -8.60 -17.27 -13.72
CA ASP A 88 -8.05 -18.62 -13.69
C ASP A 88 -7.04 -18.76 -12.52
N PRO A 89 -7.35 -19.51 -11.45
CA PRO A 89 -6.48 -19.61 -10.29
C PRO A 89 -5.13 -20.27 -10.61
N GLU A 90 -5.02 -21.02 -11.71
CA GLU A 90 -3.78 -21.67 -12.11
C GLU A 90 -2.89 -20.74 -12.94
N ARG A 91 -3.44 -19.81 -13.69
CA ARG A 91 -2.69 -18.99 -14.66
C ARG A 91 -2.60 -17.52 -14.29
N GLU A 92 -3.59 -16.99 -13.56
CA GLU A 92 -3.75 -15.56 -13.31
C GLU A 92 -3.56 -15.16 -11.84
N VAL A 93 -3.17 -16.10 -10.96
CA VAL A 93 -2.98 -15.81 -9.51
C VAL A 93 -1.69 -16.45 -8.99
N ILE A 94 -0.91 -15.67 -8.21
CA ILE A 94 0.23 -16.15 -7.46
C ILE A 94 0.27 -15.54 -6.04
N PRO A 95 0.29 -16.35 -4.96
CA PRO A 95 0.47 -15.85 -3.59
C PRO A 95 1.87 -15.28 -3.34
N THR A 96 1.94 -14.28 -2.44
CA THR A 96 3.17 -13.56 -2.12
C THR A 96 3.40 -13.42 -0.61
N LEU A 97 4.62 -13.04 -0.19
CA LEU A 97 4.95 -12.73 1.21
C LEU A 97 4.50 -11.31 1.60
N GLY A 98 3.19 -11.04 1.45
CA GLY A 98 2.61 -9.70 1.42
C GLY A 98 2.90 -9.01 0.08
N ALA A 99 2.27 -7.86 -0.18
CA ALA A 99 2.48 -7.12 -1.42
C ALA A 99 3.91 -6.56 -1.51
N LYS A 100 4.50 -6.12 -0.40
CA LYS A 100 5.74 -5.35 -0.36
C LYS A 100 6.93 -6.01 -1.07
N GLU A 101 7.17 -7.31 -0.84
CA GLU A 101 8.31 -8.01 -1.46
C GLU A 101 8.11 -8.19 -2.96
N ALA A 102 6.88 -8.49 -3.38
CA ALA A 102 6.56 -8.64 -4.78
C ALA A 102 6.66 -7.29 -5.54
N ILE A 103 6.18 -6.19 -4.95
CA ILE A 103 6.33 -4.84 -5.50
C ILE A 103 7.82 -4.48 -5.64
N PHE A 104 8.62 -4.74 -4.59
CA PHE A 104 10.06 -4.43 -4.61
C PHE A 104 10.80 -5.20 -5.70
N SER A 105 10.53 -6.49 -5.84
CA SER A 105 11.24 -7.35 -6.79
C SER A 105 10.70 -7.29 -8.21
N PHE A 106 9.55 -6.66 -8.45
CA PHE A 106 8.87 -6.69 -9.74
C PHE A 106 9.68 -6.06 -10.88
N ALA A 107 10.44 -4.99 -10.59
CA ALA A 107 11.31 -4.38 -11.59
C ALA A 107 12.33 -5.36 -12.18
N GLN A 108 12.83 -6.30 -11.37
CA GLN A 108 13.77 -7.33 -11.85
C GLN A 108 13.15 -8.33 -12.85
N VAL A 109 11.81 -8.39 -12.90
CA VAL A 109 11.07 -9.29 -13.80
C VAL A 109 10.71 -8.60 -15.11
N VAL A 110 10.55 -7.27 -15.10
CA VAL A 110 9.94 -6.53 -16.20
C VAL A 110 10.87 -5.59 -16.96
N LEU A 111 12.04 -5.26 -16.39
CA LEU A 111 13.02 -4.42 -17.07
C LEU A 111 13.69 -5.17 -18.22
N ASP A 112 13.83 -4.51 -19.34
CA ASP A 112 14.56 -4.99 -20.53
C ASP A 112 15.29 -3.80 -21.19
N PRO A 113 16.45 -3.40 -20.64
CA PRO A 113 17.21 -2.27 -21.17
C PRO A 113 17.68 -2.46 -22.62
N ASP A 114 17.91 -3.70 -23.04
CA ASP A 114 18.33 -4.01 -24.41
C ASP A 114 17.22 -3.69 -25.43
N ARG A 115 15.95 -3.73 -25.00
CA ARG A 115 14.79 -3.28 -25.79
C ARG A 115 14.37 -1.84 -25.48
N GLY A 116 15.16 -1.10 -24.72
CA GLY A 116 14.87 0.27 -24.32
C GLY A 116 13.79 0.40 -23.25
N LYS A 117 13.50 -0.68 -22.49
CA LYS A 117 12.55 -0.70 -21.36
C LYS A 117 13.31 -0.57 -20.03
N ASP A 118 13.81 0.63 -19.77
CA ASP A 118 14.72 0.95 -18.68
C ASP A 118 14.11 1.94 -17.67
N LEU A 119 12.86 2.38 -17.87
CA LEU A 119 12.15 3.35 -17.03
C LEU A 119 11.03 2.67 -16.23
N VAL A 120 10.95 2.99 -14.95
CA VAL A 120 9.80 2.68 -14.08
C VAL A 120 9.07 3.97 -13.74
N VAL A 121 7.78 4.02 -14.04
CA VAL A 121 6.93 5.17 -13.68
C VAL A 121 6.20 4.86 -12.39
N THR A 122 6.27 5.78 -11.41
CA THR A 122 5.59 5.70 -10.11
C THR A 122 4.82 6.98 -9.83
N THR A 123 4.07 7.02 -8.74
CA THR A 123 3.35 8.22 -8.29
C THR A 123 3.86 8.71 -6.94
N GLU A 124 3.80 10.05 -6.70
CA GLU A 124 4.15 10.66 -5.41
C GLU A 124 3.13 11.79 -5.06
N PRO A 125 2.76 12.02 -3.79
CA PRO A 125 3.22 11.29 -2.62
C PRO A 125 2.76 9.83 -2.65
N GLY A 126 3.60 8.92 -2.18
CA GLY A 126 3.31 7.50 -2.26
C GLY A 126 4.18 6.63 -1.37
N TYR A 127 3.90 5.33 -1.41
CA TYR A 127 4.71 4.33 -0.72
C TYR A 127 5.96 3.99 -1.55
N PRO A 128 7.18 4.24 -1.05
CA PRO A 128 8.38 4.29 -1.91
C PRO A 128 8.95 2.93 -2.32
N VAL A 129 8.20 1.84 -2.19
CA VAL A 129 8.74 0.48 -2.40
C VAL A 129 8.96 0.16 -3.87
N ALA A 130 8.05 0.56 -4.77
CA ALA A 130 8.21 0.37 -6.20
C ALA A 130 9.42 1.15 -6.74
N GLU A 131 9.55 2.43 -6.34
CA GLU A 131 10.72 3.26 -6.67
C GLU A 131 12.02 2.62 -6.20
N ARG A 132 12.09 2.20 -4.92
CA ARG A 132 13.31 1.60 -4.36
C ARG A 132 13.67 0.30 -5.07
N GLY A 133 12.68 -0.56 -5.34
CA GLY A 133 12.89 -1.78 -6.10
C GLY A 133 13.41 -1.52 -7.51
N ALA A 134 12.87 -0.52 -8.20
CA ALA A 134 13.32 -0.08 -9.51
C ALA A 134 14.78 0.39 -9.50
N ARG A 135 15.16 1.26 -8.55
CA ARG A 135 16.55 1.72 -8.40
C ARG A 135 17.52 0.58 -8.11
N PHE A 136 17.15 -0.35 -7.22
CA PHE A 136 17.99 -1.54 -6.96
C PHE A 136 18.10 -2.47 -8.18
N ALA A 137 17.13 -2.44 -9.08
CA ALA A 137 17.20 -3.16 -10.35
C ALA A 137 17.93 -2.40 -11.47
N GLY A 138 18.41 -1.17 -11.20
CA GLY A 138 19.15 -0.33 -12.15
C GLY A 138 18.27 0.51 -13.08
N ALA A 139 16.97 0.63 -12.81
CA ALA A 139 16.06 1.44 -13.61
C ALA A 139 16.19 2.94 -13.30
N GLU A 140 15.93 3.76 -14.31
CA GLU A 140 15.51 5.14 -14.11
C GLU A 140 14.07 5.17 -13.54
N VAL A 141 13.75 6.18 -12.73
CA VAL A 141 12.42 6.33 -12.14
C VAL A 141 11.85 7.70 -12.48
N LEU A 142 10.64 7.70 -13.05
CA LEU A 142 9.81 8.90 -13.23
C LEU A 142 8.70 8.88 -12.17
N GLN A 143 8.60 9.96 -11.39
CA GLN A 143 7.52 10.12 -10.41
C GLN A 143 6.48 11.11 -10.92
N LEU A 144 5.22 10.68 -11.00
CA LEU A 144 4.10 11.53 -11.39
C LEU A 144 3.45 12.14 -10.14
N PRO A 145 3.31 13.46 -10.05
CA PRO A 145 2.74 14.11 -8.87
C PRO A 145 1.23 13.87 -8.78
N LEU A 146 0.78 13.46 -7.60
CA LEU A 146 -0.64 13.34 -7.24
C LEU A 146 -1.08 14.62 -6.53
N LEU A 147 -1.68 15.54 -7.26
CA LEU A 147 -2.07 16.84 -6.75
C LEU A 147 -3.57 16.89 -6.48
N GLU A 148 -3.96 17.61 -5.44
CA GLU A 148 -5.36 17.72 -5.04
C GLU A 148 -6.25 18.29 -6.14
N ARG A 149 -5.76 19.26 -6.92
CA ARG A 149 -6.49 19.84 -8.06
C ARG A 149 -6.90 18.80 -9.12
N ASN A 150 -6.20 17.65 -9.16
CA ASN A 150 -6.51 16.52 -10.03
C ASN A 150 -7.19 15.38 -9.26
N GLY A 151 -7.70 15.63 -8.04
CA GLY A 151 -8.28 14.59 -7.18
C GLY A 151 -7.27 13.53 -6.74
N PHE A 152 -5.98 13.88 -6.67
CA PHE A 152 -4.86 12.97 -6.41
C PHE A 152 -4.75 11.84 -7.44
N LEU A 153 -5.12 12.11 -8.70
CA LEU A 153 -4.86 11.23 -9.84
C LEU A 153 -3.65 11.75 -10.64
N PRO A 154 -2.85 10.85 -11.26
CA PRO A 154 -1.74 11.28 -12.10
C PRO A 154 -2.26 11.94 -13.37
N ASP A 155 -1.58 13.00 -13.81
CA ASP A 155 -1.81 13.62 -15.10
C ASP A 155 -1.04 12.85 -16.18
N LEU A 156 -1.72 11.91 -16.84
CA LEU A 156 -1.10 11.04 -17.85
C LEU A 156 -0.80 11.78 -19.14
N ASP A 157 -1.52 12.86 -19.42
CA ASP A 157 -1.37 13.63 -20.66
C ASP A 157 -0.18 14.60 -20.58
N ALA A 158 0.30 14.90 -19.38
CA ALA A 158 1.50 15.71 -19.17
C ALA A 158 2.82 14.94 -19.40
N VAL A 159 2.78 13.64 -19.59
CA VAL A 159 3.98 12.80 -19.76
C VAL A 159 4.41 12.77 -21.23
N ASP A 160 5.67 13.08 -21.48
CA ASP A 160 6.25 12.99 -22.84
C ASP A 160 6.07 11.56 -23.40
N PRO A 161 5.50 11.39 -24.63
CA PRO A 161 5.37 10.10 -25.29
C PRO A 161 6.69 9.32 -25.42
N ALA A 162 7.84 9.99 -25.42
CA ALA A 162 9.13 9.33 -25.44
C ALA A 162 9.41 8.56 -24.14
N LEU A 163 8.93 9.06 -22.99
CA LEU A 163 9.05 8.38 -21.69
C LEU A 163 8.12 7.15 -21.62
N TRP A 164 6.90 7.24 -22.19
CA TRP A 164 6.03 6.08 -22.28
C TRP A 164 6.68 4.93 -23.09
N ARG A 165 7.38 5.22 -24.17
CA ARG A 165 8.09 4.19 -24.95
C ARG A 165 9.21 3.50 -24.18
N ARG A 166 9.85 4.22 -23.23
CA ARG A 166 10.87 3.67 -22.34
C ARG A 166 10.30 2.93 -21.13
N ALA A 167 9.05 3.21 -20.77
CA ALA A 167 8.45 2.59 -19.60
C ALA A 167 8.41 1.06 -19.73
N ALA A 168 8.92 0.35 -18.73
CA ALA A 168 8.72 -1.07 -18.53
C ALA A 168 7.44 -1.34 -17.75
N VAL A 169 7.20 -0.53 -16.71
CA VAL A 169 6.03 -0.63 -15.84
C VAL A 169 5.60 0.75 -15.32
N VAL A 170 4.28 0.94 -15.24
CA VAL A 170 3.64 2.10 -14.61
C VAL A 170 2.92 1.62 -13.34
N TRP A 171 3.32 2.16 -12.21
CA TRP A 171 2.74 1.86 -10.90
C TRP A 171 1.71 2.90 -10.50
N VAL A 172 0.55 2.42 -10.06
CA VAL A 172 -0.44 3.21 -9.34
C VAL A 172 -0.82 2.52 -8.04
N ASN A 173 -1.23 3.30 -7.03
CA ASN A 173 -1.69 2.78 -5.75
C ASN A 173 -3.02 3.41 -5.41
N TYR A 174 -4.11 2.62 -5.51
CA TYR A 174 -5.45 3.06 -5.13
C TYR A 174 -6.24 1.91 -4.47
N PRO A 175 -6.92 2.20 -3.33
CA PRO A 175 -6.93 3.47 -2.60
C PRO A 175 -5.52 3.90 -2.17
N ASN A 176 -5.23 5.19 -2.33
CA ASN A 176 -3.87 5.72 -2.24
C ASN A 176 -3.40 5.92 -0.79
N ASN A 177 -2.19 5.49 -0.52
CA ASN A 177 -1.42 5.88 0.66
C ASN A 177 -0.41 6.96 0.23
N PRO A 178 -0.53 8.24 0.68
CA PRO A 178 -1.18 8.66 1.92
C PRO A 178 -2.56 9.31 1.78
N THR A 179 -2.98 9.69 0.59
CA THR A 179 -4.09 10.65 0.37
C THR A 179 -5.48 10.07 0.68
N GLY A 180 -5.62 8.72 0.69
CA GLY A 180 -6.92 8.07 0.81
C GLY A 180 -7.85 8.29 -0.40
N ALA A 181 -7.32 8.80 -1.50
CA ALA A 181 -8.06 8.93 -2.75
C ALA A 181 -8.33 7.57 -3.40
N THR A 182 -9.42 7.49 -4.15
CA THR A 182 -9.80 6.33 -4.95
C THR A 182 -9.71 6.67 -6.43
N ALA A 183 -9.35 5.72 -7.28
CA ALA A 183 -9.33 5.90 -8.73
C ALA A 183 -10.68 5.49 -9.34
N PRO A 184 -11.19 6.22 -10.34
CA PRO A 184 -12.29 5.76 -11.18
C PRO A 184 -11.80 4.67 -12.16
N LEU A 185 -12.70 3.81 -12.64
CA LEU A 185 -12.38 2.78 -13.63
C LEU A 185 -11.74 3.37 -14.91
N ALA A 186 -12.18 4.55 -15.33
CA ALA A 186 -11.64 5.26 -16.49
C ALA A 186 -10.13 5.53 -16.42
N LEU A 187 -9.54 5.69 -15.22
CA LEU A 187 -8.08 5.79 -15.08
C LEU A 187 -7.39 4.49 -15.51
N TYR A 188 -7.90 3.37 -15.07
CA TYR A 188 -7.34 2.06 -15.41
C TYR A 188 -7.52 1.74 -16.91
N GLU A 189 -8.68 2.06 -17.48
CA GLU A 189 -8.92 1.95 -18.93
C GLU A 189 -7.94 2.78 -19.73
N ARG A 190 -7.67 4.01 -19.32
CA ARG A 190 -6.69 4.88 -19.96
C ARG A 190 -5.26 4.34 -19.85
N LEU A 191 -4.87 3.87 -18.65
CA LEU A 191 -3.55 3.25 -18.43
C LEU A 191 -3.35 2.00 -19.28
N VAL A 192 -4.35 1.13 -19.39
CA VAL A 192 -4.28 -0.09 -20.20
C VAL A 192 -4.20 0.25 -21.69
N ALA A 193 -4.92 1.28 -22.15
CA ALA A 193 -4.81 1.76 -23.54
C ALA A 193 -3.39 2.28 -23.84
N LEU A 194 -2.80 3.10 -22.98
CA LEU A 194 -1.42 3.56 -23.10
C LEU A 194 -0.42 2.39 -23.05
N ALA A 195 -0.67 1.39 -22.18
CA ALA A 195 0.16 0.20 -22.09
C ALA A 195 0.17 -0.61 -23.39
N ALA A 196 -0.97 -0.70 -24.08
CA ALA A 196 -1.08 -1.35 -25.37
C ALA A 196 -0.37 -0.55 -26.49
N GLU A 197 -0.46 0.78 -26.44
CA GLU A 197 0.16 1.67 -27.44
C GLU A 197 1.70 1.71 -27.32
N HIS A 198 2.20 1.73 -26.07
CA HIS A 198 3.62 1.98 -25.79
C HIS A 198 4.38 0.76 -25.27
N ASP A 199 3.75 -0.41 -25.20
CA ASP A 199 4.35 -1.68 -24.79
C ASP A 199 4.95 -1.65 -23.37
N PHE A 200 4.16 -1.28 -22.36
CA PHE A 200 4.53 -1.36 -20.96
C PHE A 200 3.49 -2.15 -20.13
N LEU A 201 3.81 -2.45 -18.89
CA LEU A 201 2.90 -3.10 -17.93
C LEU A 201 2.28 -2.08 -16.99
N VAL A 202 1.01 -2.27 -16.65
CA VAL A 202 0.34 -1.56 -15.56
C VAL A 202 0.37 -2.42 -14.31
N ALA A 203 0.88 -1.87 -13.21
CA ALA A 203 0.91 -2.51 -11.90
C ALA A 203 0.11 -1.67 -10.90
N SER A 204 -0.97 -2.24 -10.35
CA SER A 204 -1.85 -1.59 -9.39
C SER A 204 -1.64 -2.18 -7.99
N ASP A 205 -1.16 -1.36 -7.03
CA ASP A 205 -1.13 -1.73 -5.62
C ASP A 205 -2.48 -1.39 -4.98
N GLU A 206 -3.23 -2.42 -4.62
CA GLU A 206 -4.59 -2.34 -4.08
C GLU A 206 -4.69 -2.84 -2.63
N ALA A 207 -3.61 -2.75 -1.87
CA ALA A 207 -3.55 -3.24 -0.49
C ALA A 207 -4.61 -2.62 0.46
N TYR A 208 -5.25 -1.54 0.05
CA TYR A 208 -6.29 -0.83 0.81
C TYR A 208 -7.69 -0.98 0.23
N SER A 209 -7.91 -1.83 -0.76
CA SER A 209 -9.20 -2.01 -1.46
C SER A 209 -10.39 -2.31 -0.54
N GLU A 210 -10.12 -2.85 0.65
CA GLU A 210 -11.16 -3.20 1.62
C GLU A 210 -11.37 -2.19 2.75
N LEU A 211 -10.56 -1.12 2.79
CA LEU A 211 -10.70 -0.03 3.77
C LEU A 211 -11.27 1.23 3.11
N TRP A 212 -12.58 1.35 3.09
CA TRP A 212 -13.33 2.45 2.48
C TRP A 212 -14.49 2.87 3.39
N PHE A 213 -15.01 4.10 3.22
CA PHE A 213 -16.01 4.68 4.12
C PHE A 213 -17.31 5.08 3.42
N ASP A 214 -17.23 5.53 2.18
CA ASP A 214 -18.40 5.99 1.42
C ASP A 214 -18.83 4.92 0.42
N GLU A 215 -18.00 4.65 -0.59
CA GLU A 215 -18.28 3.70 -1.67
C GLU A 215 -17.12 2.70 -1.83
N PRO A 216 -17.43 1.44 -2.16
CA PRO A 216 -16.39 0.45 -2.42
C PRO A 216 -15.56 0.86 -3.65
N PRO A 217 -14.22 0.91 -3.52
CA PRO A 217 -13.36 1.25 -4.65
C PRO A 217 -13.39 0.15 -5.71
N VAL A 218 -13.18 0.57 -6.96
CA VAL A 218 -12.97 -0.35 -8.08
C VAL A 218 -11.57 -0.96 -8.03
N SER A 219 -11.37 -2.08 -8.71
CA SER A 219 -10.06 -2.69 -8.95
C SER A 219 -9.64 -2.49 -10.41
N ALA A 220 -8.34 -2.38 -10.65
CA ALA A 220 -7.79 -2.40 -11.99
C ALA A 220 -8.15 -3.69 -12.76
N LEU A 221 -8.40 -4.80 -12.06
CA LEU A 221 -8.88 -6.05 -12.67
C LEU A 221 -10.21 -5.90 -13.43
N GLN A 222 -11.00 -4.86 -13.14
CA GLN A 222 -12.27 -4.57 -13.83
C GLN A 222 -12.06 -3.90 -15.19
N ALA A 223 -10.84 -3.51 -15.54
CA ALA A 223 -10.53 -3.04 -16.88
C ALA A 223 -10.84 -4.12 -17.92
N PRO A 224 -11.38 -3.75 -19.10
CA PRO A 224 -11.83 -4.71 -20.11
C PRO A 224 -10.68 -5.52 -20.70
N GLU A 225 -9.47 -4.96 -20.74
CA GLU A 225 -8.26 -5.61 -21.24
C GLU A 225 -7.23 -5.75 -20.11
N ARG A 226 -6.73 -6.98 -19.88
CA ARG A 226 -5.84 -7.30 -18.77
C ARG A 226 -4.52 -7.96 -19.16
N THR A 227 -4.23 -8.10 -20.45
CA THR A 227 -3.00 -8.76 -20.92
C THR A 227 -1.73 -8.06 -20.44
N ARG A 228 -1.81 -6.74 -20.18
CA ARG A 228 -0.70 -5.92 -19.68
C ARG A 228 -0.94 -5.36 -18.29
N LEU A 229 -1.80 -6.00 -17.51
CA LEU A 229 -2.20 -5.52 -16.19
C LEU A 229 -1.97 -6.56 -15.12
N VAL A 230 -1.42 -6.14 -13.98
CA VAL A 230 -1.38 -6.92 -12.74
C VAL A 230 -1.77 -6.09 -11.53
N VAL A 231 -2.45 -6.74 -10.59
CA VAL A 231 -2.85 -6.17 -9.30
C VAL A 231 -2.09 -6.85 -8.17
N PHE A 232 -1.59 -6.05 -7.25
CA PHE A 232 -0.97 -6.50 -6.00
C PHE A 232 -1.93 -6.23 -4.83
N ASN A 233 -2.21 -7.24 -4.03
CA ASN A 233 -3.07 -7.07 -2.87
C ASN A 233 -2.51 -7.80 -1.65
N SER A 234 -3.03 -7.50 -0.45
CA SER A 234 -2.46 -7.98 0.80
C SER A 234 -3.51 -8.15 1.90
N LEU A 235 -3.36 -9.19 2.71
CA LEU A 235 -4.12 -9.35 3.95
C LEU A 235 -3.63 -8.43 5.09
N SER A 236 -2.50 -7.75 4.91
CA SER A 236 -1.91 -6.89 5.94
C SER A 236 -2.90 -5.86 6.49
N LYS A 237 -3.66 -5.19 5.60
CA LYS A 237 -4.59 -4.12 5.99
C LYS A 237 -6.04 -4.62 6.08
N ARG A 238 -6.42 -5.50 5.16
CA ARG A 238 -7.74 -6.12 5.11
C ARG A 238 -8.08 -6.91 6.38
N SER A 239 -7.11 -7.66 6.93
CA SER A 239 -7.34 -8.68 7.96
C SER A 239 -6.43 -8.53 9.19
N SER A 240 -5.76 -7.38 9.36
CA SER A 240 -4.77 -7.15 10.43
C SER A 240 -3.69 -8.25 10.48
N MET A 241 -3.18 -8.66 9.32
CA MET A 241 -2.23 -9.76 9.18
C MET A 241 -0.83 -9.27 8.76
N THR A 242 -0.37 -8.13 9.25
CA THR A 242 0.91 -7.54 8.83
C THR A 242 2.11 -8.47 9.09
N GLY A 243 2.14 -9.11 10.26
CA GLY A 243 3.20 -10.06 10.65
C GLY A 243 3.13 -11.41 9.95
N TYR A 244 1.98 -11.79 9.38
CA TYR A 244 1.81 -13.08 8.68
C TYR A 244 2.47 -13.10 7.30
N ARG A 245 2.71 -11.92 6.70
CA ARG A 245 3.32 -11.79 5.39
C ARG A 245 2.55 -12.54 4.30
N SER A 246 1.29 -12.17 4.07
CA SER A 246 0.44 -12.76 3.04
C SER A 246 -0.18 -11.72 2.13
N GLY A 247 -0.18 -12.02 0.84
CA GLY A 247 -0.75 -11.24 -0.24
C GLY A 247 -0.79 -12.06 -1.53
N PHE A 248 -1.06 -11.40 -2.64
CA PHE A 248 -1.05 -12.01 -3.96
C PHE A 248 -0.74 -10.99 -5.06
N VAL A 249 -0.35 -11.52 -6.23
CA VAL A 249 -0.40 -10.84 -7.52
C VAL A 249 -1.42 -11.56 -8.40
N ALA A 250 -2.26 -10.80 -9.10
CA ALA A 250 -3.23 -11.35 -10.02
C ALA A 250 -3.35 -10.50 -11.31
N GLY A 251 -3.69 -11.14 -12.44
CA GLY A 251 -3.86 -10.48 -13.73
C GLY A 251 -3.20 -11.24 -14.87
N SER A 252 -2.42 -10.56 -15.71
CA SER A 252 -1.79 -11.12 -16.91
C SER A 252 -1.18 -12.52 -16.69
N PRO A 253 -1.63 -13.57 -17.41
CA PRO A 253 -1.06 -14.92 -17.31
C PRO A 253 0.44 -14.96 -17.63
N GLU A 254 0.91 -14.10 -18.54
CA GLU A 254 2.34 -14.04 -18.93
C GLU A 254 3.18 -13.52 -17.77
N VAL A 255 2.73 -12.46 -17.11
CA VAL A 255 3.41 -11.89 -15.95
C VAL A 255 3.38 -12.87 -14.76
N ILE A 256 2.26 -13.53 -14.50
CA ILE A 256 2.15 -14.55 -13.45
C ILE A 256 3.12 -15.71 -13.73
N ASN A 257 3.25 -16.13 -14.99
CA ASN A 257 4.21 -17.16 -15.36
C ASN A 257 5.67 -16.69 -15.15
N ALA A 258 6.01 -15.45 -15.51
CA ALA A 258 7.34 -14.88 -15.26
C ALA A 258 7.67 -14.86 -13.75
N LEU A 259 6.70 -14.47 -12.90
CA LEU A 259 6.85 -14.53 -11.44
C LEU A 259 7.05 -15.97 -10.93
N ARG A 260 6.41 -16.97 -11.52
CA ARG A 260 6.62 -18.40 -11.18
C ARG A 260 8.04 -18.87 -11.48
N VAL A 261 8.65 -18.35 -12.53
CA VAL A 261 10.04 -18.65 -12.88
C VAL A 261 11.01 -17.91 -11.94
N PHE A 262 10.74 -16.66 -11.65
CA PHE A 262 11.62 -15.78 -10.87
C PHE A 262 11.64 -16.16 -9.37
N ARG A 263 10.46 -16.30 -8.75
CA ARG A 263 10.32 -16.38 -7.29
C ARG A 263 11.03 -17.57 -6.62
N PRO A 264 11.10 -18.78 -7.20
CA PRO A 264 11.91 -19.87 -6.62
C PRO A 264 13.38 -19.51 -6.47
N SER A 265 13.95 -18.75 -7.43
CA SER A 265 15.37 -18.33 -7.39
C SER A 265 15.65 -17.33 -6.26
N VAL A 266 14.68 -16.51 -5.90
CA VAL A 266 14.77 -15.54 -4.79
C VAL A 266 14.44 -16.20 -3.43
N GLY A 267 13.89 -17.42 -3.44
CA GLY A 267 13.49 -18.14 -2.22
C GLY A 267 12.20 -17.55 -1.58
N THR A 268 11.37 -16.87 -2.36
CA THR A 268 10.14 -16.24 -1.87
C THR A 268 8.93 -17.16 -2.05
N ALA A 269 8.52 -17.80 -0.97
CA ALA A 269 7.32 -18.64 -0.92
C ALA A 269 6.63 -18.51 0.44
N PRO A 270 5.31 -18.24 0.51
CA PRO A 270 4.59 -18.19 1.79
C PRO A 270 4.59 -19.57 2.47
N GLN A 271 4.80 -19.60 3.77
CA GLN A 271 4.75 -20.83 4.56
C GLN A 271 3.34 -21.44 4.49
N GLU A 272 3.24 -22.78 4.49
CA GLU A 272 1.95 -23.45 4.29
C GLU A 272 0.93 -23.10 5.38
N PHE A 273 1.33 -23.02 6.65
CA PHE A 273 0.44 -22.62 7.74
C PHE A 273 -0.07 -21.19 7.59
N VAL A 274 0.72 -20.27 7.03
CA VAL A 274 0.26 -18.92 6.67
C VAL A 274 -0.73 -18.98 5.51
N GLN A 275 -0.49 -19.85 4.52
CA GLN A 275 -1.42 -20.01 3.41
C GLN A 275 -2.77 -20.56 3.88
N ARG A 276 -2.81 -21.48 4.85
CA ARG A 276 -4.05 -21.98 5.48
C ARG A 276 -4.83 -20.87 6.17
N ALA A 277 -4.15 -20.04 6.97
CA ALA A 277 -4.76 -18.84 7.57
C ALA A 277 -5.27 -17.86 6.51
N SER A 278 -4.54 -17.71 5.41
CA SER A 278 -4.92 -16.83 4.30
C SER A 278 -6.17 -17.30 3.57
N ILE A 279 -6.35 -18.62 3.38
CA ILE A 279 -7.57 -19.20 2.83
C ILE A 279 -8.77 -18.82 3.70
N ALA A 280 -8.66 -18.98 5.03
CA ALA A 280 -9.73 -18.58 5.95
C ALA A 280 -10.04 -17.08 5.84
N ALA A 281 -9.00 -16.23 5.78
CA ALA A 281 -9.16 -14.79 5.68
C ALA A 281 -9.82 -14.34 4.36
N TRP A 282 -9.41 -14.89 3.20
CA TRP A 282 -10.02 -14.56 1.90
C TRP A 282 -11.45 -15.10 1.75
N SER A 283 -11.85 -16.08 2.55
CA SER A 283 -13.16 -16.71 2.51
C SER A 283 -14.19 -16.04 3.41
N ASP A 284 -13.80 -15.09 4.27
CA ASP A 284 -14.70 -14.40 5.21
C ASP A 284 -14.69 -12.89 4.98
N GLU A 285 -15.90 -12.29 4.98
CA GLU A 285 -16.11 -10.85 4.88
C GLU A 285 -16.62 -10.22 6.20
N GLY A 286 -16.95 -11.05 7.20
CA GLY A 286 -17.46 -10.58 8.49
C GLY A 286 -16.45 -9.73 9.23
N HIS A 287 -15.23 -10.26 9.40
CA HIS A 287 -14.13 -9.55 10.08
C HIS A 287 -13.70 -8.27 9.33
N VAL A 288 -13.86 -8.22 8.01
CA VAL A 288 -13.54 -7.04 7.19
C VAL A 288 -14.54 -5.91 7.43
N ARG A 289 -15.85 -6.25 7.52
CA ARG A 289 -16.89 -5.25 7.87
C ARG A 289 -16.63 -4.68 9.26
N GLU A 290 -16.36 -5.53 10.25
CA GLU A 290 -16.01 -5.09 11.61
C GLU A 290 -14.79 -4.19 11.63
N ALA A 291 -13.76 -4.51 10.86
CA ALA A 291 -12.56 -3.67 10.74
C ALA A 291 -12.91 -2.30 10.15
N ARG A 292 -13.70 -2.22 9.06
CA ARG A 292 -14.14 -0.96 8.46
C ARG A 292 -14.94 -0.10 9.45
N GLU A 293 -15.89 -0.70 10.17
CA GLU A 293 -16.69 0.00 11.18
C GLU A 293 -15.80 0.60 12.29
N ARG A 294 -14.79 -0.17 12.72
CA ARG A 294 -13.83 0.27 13.73
C ARG A 294 -12.99 1.44 13.22
N TYR A 295 -12.45 1.37 12.01
CA TYR A 295 -11.74 2.49 11.38
C TYR A 295 -12.67 3.69 11.16
N GLY A 296 -13.93 3.47 10.81
CA GLY A 296 -14.95 4.51 10.68
C GLY A 296 -15.16 5.29 11.99
N ARG A 297 -15.25 4.61 13.14
CA ARG A 297 -15.37 5.26 14.45
C ARG A 297 -14.13 6.08 14.82
N LYS A 298 -12.93 5.52 14.63
CA LYS A 298 -11.66 6.23 14.85
C LYS A 298 -11.55 7.48 13.95
N ARG A 299 -11.93 7.31 12.68
CA ARG A 299 -11.96 8.41 11.70
C ARG A 299 -12.90 9.53 12.15
N ALA A 300 -14.10 9.22 12.58
CA ALA A 300 -15.10 10.20 13.01
C ALA A 300 -14.58 11.05 14.18
N VAL A 301 -13.90 10.43 15.17
CA VAL A 301 -13.32 11.15 16.33
C VAL A 301 -12.29 12.18 15.88
N LEU A 302 -11.38 11.82 14.96
CA LEU A 302 -10.35 12.76 14.52
C LEU A 302 -10.89 13.82 13.56
N LEU A 303 -11.81 13.45 12.65
CA LEU A 303 -12.43 14.42 11.74
C LEU A 303 -13.18 15.52 12.51
N ASP A 304 -13.86 15.17 13.58
CA ASP A 304 -14.60 16.12 14.41
C ASP A 304 -13.68 17.18 15.04
N VAL A 305 -12.56 16.78 15.67
CA VAL A 305 -11.62 17.75 16.23
C VAL A 305 -10.90 18.57 15.16
N LEU A 306 -10.49 17.95 14.05
CA LEU A 306 -9.82 18.65 12.96
C LEU A 306 -10.74 19.71 12.33
N ALA A 307 -12.03 19.41 12.16
CA ALA A 307 -13.02 20.36 11.66
C ALA A 307 -13.21 21.55 12.61
N ARG A 308 -13.32 21.31 13.94
CA ARG A 308 -13.41 22.40 14.92
C ARG A 308 -12.18 23.31 14.92
N LYS A 309 -11.02 22.75 14.63
CA LYS A 309 -9.74 23.47 14.54
C LYS A 309 -9.44 24.01 13.15
N THR A 310 -10.41 23.97 12.26
CA THR A 310 -10.29 24.45 10.87
C THR A 310 -9.14 23.80 10.08
N CYS A 311 -8.70 22.59 10.51
CA CYS A 311 -7.73 21.81 9.77
C CYS A 311 -8.44 21.05 8.66
N ARG A 312 -8.11 21.36 7.42
CA ARG A 312 -8.72 20.71 6.27
C ARG A 312 -8.16 19.30 6.05
N VAL A 313 -9.05 18.33 5.86
CA VAL A 313 -8.69 16.97 5.48
C VAL A 313 -8.95 16.81 3.98
N ALA A 314 -7.90 16.52 3.23
CA ALA A 314 -7.96 16.30 1.79
C ALA A 314 -8.08 14.78 1.49
N GLY A 315 -8.79 14.42 0.42
CA GLY A 315 -8.97 13.02 0.04
C GLY A 315 -9.69 12.20 1.12
N SER A 316 -9.00 11.21 1.70
CA SER A 316 -9.46 10.38 2.84
C SER A 316 -10.81 9.67 2.66
N ARG A 317 -11.15 9.28 1.42
CA ARG A 317 -12.38 8.51 1.09
C ARG A 317 -12.24 7.04 1.45
N ALA A 318 -11.00 6.57 1.49
CA ALA A 318 -10.64 5.19 1.79
C ALA A 318 -9.30 5.14 2.56
N THR A 319 -8.78 3.95 2.82
CA THR A 319 -7.59 3.65 3.60
C THR A 319 -7.79 3.83 5.11
N MET A 320 -6.75 3.60 5.87
CA MET A 320 -6.68 3.89 7.29
C MET A 320 -5.97 5.24 7.57
N TYR A 321 -5.98 6.17 6.62
CA TYR A 321 -5.25 7.43 6.73
C TYR A 321 -6.17 8.64 6.62
N LEU A 322 -5.82 9.68 7.37
CA LEU A 322 -6.28 11.04 7.13
C LEU A 322 -5.11 11.84 6.57
N TRP A 323 -5.34 12.52 5.45
CA TRP A 323 -4.39 13.41 4.81
C TRP A 323 -4.77 14.83 5.14
N VAL A 324 -4.05 15.44 6.08
CA VAL A 324 -4.42 16.70 6.72
C VAL A 324 -3.50 17.79 6.23
N GLU A 325 -4.09 18.87 5.69
CA GLU A 325 -3.36 20.08 5.31
C GLU A 325 -2.77 20.74 6.54
N VAL A 326 -1.51 21.15 6.46
CA VAL A 326 -0.83 21.87 7.52
C VAL A 326 -1.34 23.31 7.55
N PRO A 327 -1.93 23.78 8.66
CA PRO A 327 -2.44 25.12 8.75
C PRO A 327 -1.32 26.17 8.71
N GLY A 328 -1.62 27.33 8.11
CA GLY A 328 -0.71 28.49 8.13
C GLY A 328 0.54 28.37 7.25
N GLY A 329 0.70 27.29 6.45
CA GLY A 329 1.85 27.14 5.56
C GLY A 329 3.16 26.79 6.27
N GLU A 330 3.09 26.30 7.50
CA GLU A 330 4.23 25.74 8.24
C GLU A 330 4.77 24.50 7.49
N PRO A 331 6.10 24.25 7.45
CA PRO A 331 6.66 23.01 6.90
C PRO A 331 6.10 21.76 7.61
N SER A 332 5.82 20.71 6.84
CA SER A 332 5.15 19.50 7.34
C SER A 332 5.93 18.79 8.46
N ASP A 333 7.26 18.82 8.42
CA ASP A 333 8.14 18.27 9.44
C ASP A 333 8.14 19.10 10.73
N ALA A 334 8.10 20.44 10.62
CA ALA A 334 7.99 21.34 11.77
C ALA A 334 6.64 21.16 12.50
N PHE A 335 5.55 21.10 11.72
CA PHE A 335 4.21 20.81 12.28
C PHE A 335 4.15 19.45 12.99
N ALA A 336 4.69 18.40 12.37
CA ALA A 336 4.74 17.07 12.97
C ALA A 336 5.61 17.05 14.25
N ALA A 337 6.74 17.76 14.24
CA ALA A 337 7.60 17.89 15.43
C ALA A 337 6.87 18.61 16.57
N ARG A 338 6.12 19.67 16.28
CA ARG A 338 5.31 20.40 17.27
C ARG A 338 4.23 19.52 17.89
N LEU A 339 3.50 18.72 17.09
CA LEU A 339 2.52 17.77 17.61
C LEU A 339 3.18 16.68 18.47
N LEU A 340 4.36 16.20 18.09
CA LEU A 340 5.11 15.20 18.84
C LEU A 340 5.51 15.69 20.24
N GLU A 341 5.87 16.96 20.41
CA GLU A 341 6.17 17.52 21.74
C GLU A 341 5.01 17.37 22.72
N HIS A 342 3.78 17.31 22.23
CA HIS A 342 2.55 17.03 22.99
C HIS A 342 2.11 15.56 22.93
N GLY A 343 2.95 14.68 22.40
CA GLY A 343 2.73 13.24 22.37
C GLY A 343 1.91 12.74 21.16
N VAL A 344 1.48 13.58 20.24
CA VAL A 344 0.77 13.14 19.02
C VAL A 344 1.76 12.98 17.87
N VAL A 345 1.96 11.75 17.41
CA VAL A 345 2.88 11.42 16.31
C VAL A 345 2.11 11.34 15.00
N VAL A 346 2.55 12.08 14.00
CA VAL A 346 2.05 12.00 12.62
C VAL A 346 3.22 11.87 11.65
N ALA A 347 2.98 11.38 10.45
CA ALA A 347 4.02 11.35 9.43
C ALA A 347 3.99 12.65 8.63
N PRO A 348 5.12 13.40 8.54
CA PRO A 348 5.23 14.51 7.62
C PRO A 348 4.96 14.07 6.19
N GLY A 349 4.25 14.87 5.42
CA GLY A 349 3.94 14.55 4.03
C GLY A 349 5.19 14.53 3.15
N SER A 350 6.18 15.37 3.45
CA SER A 350 7.51 15.37 2.80
C SER A 350 8.23 14.03 2.86
N TYR A 351 7.90 13.14 3.83
CA TYR A 351 8.47 11.79 3.92
C TYR A 351 7.91 10.83 2.86
N LEU A 352 6.83 11.22 2.18
CA LEU A 352 6.11 10.41 1.21
C LEU A 352 6.29 10.91 -0.24
N GLY A 353 7.02 11.98 -0.42
CA GLY A 353 7.36 12.59 -1.70
C GLY A 353 7.24 14.12 -1.68
N PRO A 354 7.87 14.82 -2.64
CA PRO A 354 7.88 16.29 -2.70
C PRO A 354 6.49 16.93 -2.71
N SER A 355 5.53 16.36 -3.46
CA SER A 355 4.14 16.85 -3.51
C SER A 355 3.34 16.56 -2.24
N GLY A 356 3.92 15.85 -1.27
CA GLY A 356 3.37 15.67 0.06
C GLY A 356 3.64 16.83 1.01
N GLU A 357 4.54 17.77 0.64
CA GLU A 357 4.79 18.96 1.46
C GLU A 357 3.52 19.81 1.61
N GLY A 358 3.32 20.40 2.78
CA GLY A 358 2.10 21.10 3.17
C GLY A 358 1.01 20.19 3.74
N TYR A 359 1.27 18.90 3.90
CA TYR A 359 0.35 17.92 4.52
C TYR A 359 1.05 17.07 5.58
N VAL A 360 0.24 16.48 6.47
CA VAL A 360 0.65 15.39 7.37
C VAL A 360 -0.32 14.23 7.28
N ARG A 361 0.19 13.00 7.49
CA ARG A 361 -0.63 11.79 7.49
C ARG A 361 -0.88 11.30 8.91
N PHE A 362 -2.15 11.16 9.29
CA PHE A 362 -2.57 10.42 10.47
C PHE A 362 -2.95 8.98 10.07
N ALA A 363 -2.29 8.00 10.66
CA ALA A 363 -2.68 6.59 10.53
C ALA A 363 -3.62 6.20 11.68
N LEU A 364 -4.82 5.74 11.39
CA LEU A 364 -5.87 5.37 12.36
C LEU A 364 -5.55 4.06 13.12
N VAL A 365 -4.28 3.88 13.49
CA VAL A 365 -3.75 2.68 14.16
C VAL A 365 -4.08 2.62 15.64
N PRO A 366 -3.95 3.73 16.43
CA PRO A 366 -4.24 3.71 17.85
C PRO A 366 -5.66 3.22 18.15
N ALA A 367 -5.87 2.64 19.34
CA ALA A 367 -7.20 2.24 19.79
C ALA A 367 -8.18 3.43 19.79
N GLU A 368 -9.49 3.17 19.69
CA GLU A 368 -10.51 4.23 19.64
C GLU A 368 -10.40 5.20 20.83
N GLU A 369 -10.09 4.66 22.02
CA GLU A 369 -9.89 5.46 23.22
C GLU A 369 -8.65 6.36 23.13
N GLU A 370 -7.59 5.87 22.50
CA GLU A 370 -6.39 6.68 22.23
C GLU A 370 -6.64 7.75 21.17
N CYS A 371 -7.50 7.48 20.18
CA CYS A 371 -7.97 8.51 19.24
C CYS A 371 -8.74 9.63 19.98
N ARG A 372 -9.59 9.28 20.96
CA ARG A 372 -10.30 10.27 21.80
C ARG A 372 -9.32 11.08 22.67
N LEU A 373 -8.28 10.43 23.21
CA LEU A 373 -7.24 11.14 23.95
C LEU A 373 -6.46 12.10 23.05
N ALA A 374 -6.06 11.64 21.85
CA ALA A 374 -5.40 12.49 20.86
C ALA A 374 -6.27 13.68 20.46
N ALA A 375 -7.58 13.47 20.30
CA ALA A 375 -8.51 14.56 19.98
C ALA A 375 -8.51 15.66 21.07
N ARG A 376 -8.44 15.29 22.36
CA ARG A 376 -8.29 16.28 23.45
C ARG A 376 -6.97 17.04 23.37
N VAL A 377 -5.86 16.36 23.11
CA VAL A 377 -4.56 17.02 22.92
C VAL A 377 -4.60 17.96 21.72
N LEU A 378 -5.15 17.52 20.58
CA LEU A 378 -5.29 18.35 19.38
C LEU A 378 -6.18 19.58 19.63
N GLU A 379 -7.21 19.47 20.45
CA GLU A 379 -8.06 20.61 20.86
C GLU A 379 -7.27 21.74 21.54
N GLU A 380 -6.20 21.37 22.27
CA GLU A 380 -5.37 22.34 23.02
C GLU A 380 -4.22 22.90 22.18
N VAL A 381 -3.69 22.12 21.21
CA VAL A 381 -2.43 22.47 20.53
C VAL A 381 -2.62 23.02 19.10
N LEU A 382 -3.79 22.81 18.51
CA LEU A 382 -4.21 23.39 17.24
C LEU A 382 -5.07 24.64 17.44
#